data_e9dfb15c7b88a09988ed1fe35fead650
#
_entry.id   e9dfb15c7b88a09988ed1fe35fead650
#
_cell.length_a   1.000
_cell.length_b   1.000
_cell.length_c   1.000
_cell.angle_alpha   90.00
_cell.angle_beta   90.00
_cell.angle_gamma   90.00
#
_symmetry.space_group_name_H-M   'P 1'
#
loop_
_entity.id
_entity.type
_entity.pdbx_description
1 polymer ?
#
loop_
_entity_poly.entity_id
_entity_poly.type
_entity_poly.pdbx_seq_one_letter_code
_entity_poly.pdbx_strand_id
1 'polypeptide(L)'
;MNVQEQIEAKLIAALSPEILEVENESHLHAGHAGSPNSGESHFKITLKAETLSALPRLERYRKVHSILADELAGPVHALSISFR
;
A
#
# COMPACT_ATOMS: atom_id res chain seq x y z
N MET A 1 -9.50 1.93 -13.32
CA MET A 1 -8.39 2.22 -12.36
C MET A 1 -7.47 1.02 -12.26
N ASN A 2 -6.17 1.26 -12.25
CA ASN A 2 -5.22 0.20 -11.94
C ASN A 2 -5.10 0.05 -10.41
N VAL A 3 -4.35 -0.95 -9.95
CA VAL A 3 -4.22 -1.24 -8.53
C VAL A 3 -3.57 -0.08 -7.78
N GLN A 4 -2.55 0.55 -8.36
CA GLN A 4 -1.90 1.71 -7.75
C GLN A 4 -2.89 2.84 -7.50
N GLU A 5 -3.70 3.14 -8.48
CA GLU A 5 -4.73 4.18 -8.36
C GLU A 5 -5.79 3.82 -7.33
N GLN A 6 -6.16 2.54 -7.24
CA GLN A 6 -7.10 2.07 -6.23
C GLN A 6 -6.53 2.25 -4.82
N ILE A 7 -5.27 1.91 -4.63
CA ILE A 7 -4.58 2.10 -3.35
C ILE A 7 -4.56 3.57 -2.97
N GLU A 8 -4.16 4.43 -3.90
CA GLU A 8 -4.11 5.88 -3.67
C GLU A 8 -5.49 6.43 -3.30
N ALA A 9 -6.52 6.08 -4.06
CA ALA A 9 -7.87 6.56 -3.81
C ALA A 9 -8.41 6.15 -2.46
N LYS A 10 -8.19 4.88 -2.06
CA LYS A 10 -8.64 4.38 -0.76
C LYS A 10 -7.94 5.06 0.41
N LEU A 11 -6.63 5.26 0.30
CA LEU A 11 -5.87 5.91 1.36
C LEU A 11 -6.23 7.39 1.49
N ILE A 12 -6.44 8.07 0.38
CA ILE A 12 -6.89 9.47 0.38
C ILE A 12 -8.26 9.59 1.04
N ALA A 13 -9.20 8.74 0.65
CA ALA A 13 -10.56 8.78 1.18
C ALA A 13 -10.62 8.45 2.68
N ALA A 14 -9.81 7.51 3.13
CA ALA A 14 -9.84 7.04 4.51
C ALA A 14 -9.05 7.92 5.48
N LEU A 15 -7.92 8.50 5.03
CA LEU A 15 -6.93 9.11 5.92
C LEU A 15 -6.67 10.59 5.64
N SER A 16 -7.05 11.11 4.49
CA SER A 16 -6.72 12.48 4.07
C SER A 16 -5.25 12.82 4.34
N PRO A 17 -4.31 12.04 3.79
CA PRO A 17 -2.91 12.15 4.17
C PRO A 17 -2.26 13.45 3.70
N GLU A 18 -1.29 13.94 4.50
CA GLU A 18 -0.45 15.07 4.12
C GLU A 18 0.59 14.67 3.07
N ILE A 19 1.09 13.44 3.19
CA ILE A 19 2.05 12.86 2.25
C ILE A 19 1.54 11.48 1.85
N LEU A 20 1.46 11.23 0.56
CA LEU A 20 1.15 9.91 0.03
C LEU A 20 1.92 9.69 -1.24
N GLU A 21 2.79 8.69 -1.23
CA GLU A 21 3.49 8.22 -2.42
C GLU A 21 3.29 6.73 -2.51
N VAL A 22 2.84 6.25 -3.67
CA VAL A 22 2.66 4.83 -3.93
C VAL A 22 3.52 4.48 -5.13
N GLU A 23 4.49 3.59 -4.91
CA GLU A 23 5.40 3.14 -5.95
C GLU A 23 5.13 1.67 -6.26
N ASN A 24 4.96 1.37 -7.54
CA ASN A 24 4.84 -0.01 -8.01
C ASN A 24 6.25 -0.57 -8.18
N GLU A 25 6.62 -1.51 -7.31
CA GLU A 25 7.93 -2.15 -7.33
C GLU A 25 7.89 -3.57 -7.90
N SER A 26 6.81 -3.94 -8.56
CA SER A 26 6.65 -5.29 -9.10
C SER A 26 7.76 -5.69 -10.05
N HIS A 27 8.31 -4.74 -10.80
CA HIS A 27 9.41 -4.99 -11.74
C HIS A 27 10.69 -5.46 -11.04
N LEU A 28 10.88 -5.14 -9.77
CA LEU A 28 12.04 -5.57 -8.99
C LEU A 28 11.97 -7.07 -8.66
N HIS A 29 10.79 -7.66 -8.77
CA HIS A 29 10.53 -9.04 -8.45
C HIS A 29 10.18 -9.88 -9.69
N ALA A 30 10.16 -9.27 -10.86
CA ALA A 30 9.83 -9.95 -12.10
C ALA A 30 10.83 -11.08 -12.36
N GLY A 31 10.31 -12.25 -12.71
CA GLY A 31 11.15 -13.43 -13.01
C GLY A 31 11.50 -14.27 -11.80
N HIS A 32 11.19 -13.83 -10.59
CA HIS A 32 11.39 -14.65 -9.40
C HIS A 32 10.32 -15.75 -9.34
N ALA A 33 10.70 -16.92 -8.85
CA ALA A 33 9.76 -18.01 -8.65
C ALA A 33 8.66 -17.56 -7.68
N GLY A 34 7.40 -17.77 -8.09
CA GLY A 34 6.25 -17.37 -7.29
C GLY A 34 5.80 -15.94 -7.50
N SER A 35 6.53 -15.12 -8.25
CA SER A 35 6.08 -13.76 -8.58
C SER A 35 5.05 -13.82 -9.71
N PRO A 36 3.88 -13.18 -9.54
CA PRO A 36 2.92 -13.08 -10.62
C PRO A 36 3.40 -12.11 -11.70
N ASN A 37 2.99 -12.35 -12.94
CA ASN A 37 3.33 -11.48 -14.07
C ASN A 37 2.34 -10.35 -14.27
N SER A 38 1.62 -9.96 -13.21
CA SER A 38 0.59 -8.92 -13.29
C SER A 38 1.17 -7.51 -13.40
N GLY A 39 2.40 -7.29 -12.94
CA GLY A 39 2.97 -5.96 -12.83
C GLY A 39 2.37 -5.12 -11.72
N GLU A 40 1.53 -5.73 -10.86
CA GLU A 40 0.80 -5.01 -9.81
C GLU A 40 0.81 -5.78 -8.48
N SER A 41 1.92 -6.45 -8.17
CA SER A 41 1.99 -7.36 -7.02
C SER A 41 2.73 -6.79 -5.82
N HIS A 42 3.66 -5.86 -6.02
CA HIS A 42 4.52 -5.32 -4.97
C HIS A 42 4.50 -3.80 -5.00
N PHE A 43 4.16 -3.20 -3.86
CA PHE A 43 4.05 -1.74 -3.76
C PHE A 43 4.79 -1.22 -2.53
N LYS A 44 5.37 -0.04 -2.69
CA LYS A 44 5.97 0.72 -1.59
C LYS A 44 5.13 1.97 -1.37
N ILE A 45 4.73 2.19 -0.12
CA ILE A 45 3.90 3.33 0.26
C ILE A 45 4.67 4.21 1.25
N THR A 46 4.76 5.50 0.97
CA THR A 46 5.23 6.50 1.90
C THR A 46 4.03 7.32 2.33
N LEU A 47 3.76 7.39 3.63
CA LEU A 47 2.50 7.89 4.13
C LEU A 47 2.68 8.73 5.39
N LYS A 48 2.06 9.91 5.39
CA LYS A 48 1.94 10.75 6.59
C LYS A 48 0.49 11.20 6.71
N ALA A 49 -0.16 10.82 7.80
CA ALA A 49 -1.53 11.24 8.09
C ALA A 49 -1.65 11.50 9.59
N GLU A 50 -2.33 12.57 9.95
CA GLU A 50 -2.49 12.97 11.33
C GLU A 50 -3.16 11.87 12.17
N THR A 51 -4.19 11.23 11.62
CA THR A 51 -4.88 10.14 12.29
C THR A 51 -3.98 8.96 12.60
N LEU A 52 -3.00 8.69 11.72
CA LEU A 52 -2.03 7.61 11.94
C LEU A 52 -0.94 8.02 12.93
N SER A 53 -0.52 9.28 12.90
CA SER A 53 0.53 9.77 13.79
C SER A 53 0.16 9.65 15.27
N ALA A 54 -1.14 9.65 15.58
CA ALA A 54 -1.64 9.46 16.93
C ALA A 54 -1.64 8.02 17.40
N LEU A 55 -1.36 7.06 16.51
CA LEU A 55 -1.44 5.62 16.81
C LEU A 55 -0.04 5.02 16.99
N PRO A 56 0.09 3.97 17.82
CA PRO A 56 1.31 3.16 17.85
C PRO A 56 1.58 2.56 16.46
N ARG A 57 2.86 2.28 16.18
CA ARG A 57 3.28 1.81 14.85
C ARG A 57 2.50 0.58 14.39
N LEU A 58 2.31 -0.40 15.26
CA LEU A 58 1.57 -1.61 14.91
C LEU A 58 0.14 -1.29 14.47
N GLU A 59 -0.52 -0.38 15.16
CA GLU A 59 -1.88 0.01 14.80
C GLU A 59 -1.94 0.77 13.48
N ARG A 60 -0.89 1.51 13.13
CA ARG A 60 -0.80 2.16 11.83
C ARG A 60 -0.78 1.13 10.71
N TYR A 61 0.04 0.08 10.84
CA TYR A 61 0.09 -1.01 9.88
C TYR A 61 -1.27 -1.71 9.75
N ARG A 62 -1.88 -2.02 10.89
CA ARG A 62 -3.18 -2.69 10.89
C ARG A 62 -4.25 -1.86 10.20
N LYS A 63 -4.25 -0.56 10.43
CA LYS A 63 -5.22 0.33 9.80
C LYS A 63 -5.06 0.37 8.28
N VAL A 64 -3.84 0.51 7.79
CA VAL A 64 -3.55 0.50 6.36
C VAL A 64 -3.93 -0.84 5.73
N HIS A 65 -3.57 -1.95 6.37
CA HIS A 65 -3.93 -3.28 5.88
C HIS A 65 -5.45 -3.49 5.84
N SER A 66 -6.18 -2.95 6.80
CA SER A 66 -7.65 -3.01 6.80
C SER A 66 -8.25 -2.22 5.63
N ILE A 67 -7.72 -1.02 5.38
CA ILE A 67 -8.19 -0.18 4.26
C ILE A 67 -7.94 -0.87 2.93
N LEU A 68 -6.83 -1.57 2.80
CA LEU A 68 -6.40 -2.22 1.56
C LEU A 68 -6.68 -3.73 1.54
N ALA A 69 -7.60 -4.19 2.38
CA ALA A 69 -7.87 -5.63 2.54
C ALA A 69 -8.21 -6.32 1.21
N ASP A 70 -8.99 -5.66 0.35
CA ASP A 70 -9.39 -6.25 -0.93
C ASP A 70 -8.18 -6.41 -1.87
N GLU A 71 -7.31 -5.42 -1.91
CA GLU A 71 -6.11 -5.47 -2.73
C GLU A 71 -5.15 -6.54 -2.22
N LEU A 72 -5.01 -6.66 -0.91
CA LEU A 72 -4.14 -7.66 -0.29
C LEU A 72 -4.68 -9.09 -0.46
N ALA A 73 -6.00 -9.23 -0.54
CA ALA A 73 -6.62 -10.54 -0.81
C ALA A 73 -6.55 -10.91 -2.30
N GLY A 74 -6.28 -9.95 -3.16
CA GLY A 74 -6.24 -10.12 -4.62
C GLY A 74 -4.83 -9.99 -5.20
N PRO A 75 -4.58 -8.98 -6.04
CA PRO A 75 -3.33 -8.88 -6.80
C PRO A 75 -2.10 -8.50 -5.99
N VAL A 76 -2.28 -7.84 -4.83
CA VAL A 76 -1.13 -7.33 -4.06
C VAL A 76 -0.59 -8.42 -3.16
N HIS A 77 0.67 -8.81 -3.37
CA HIS A 77 1.35 -9.84 -2.59
C HIS A 77 2.18 -9.26 -1.45
N ALA A 78 2.68 -8.05 -1.61
CA ALA A 78 3.51 -7.42 -0.59
C ALA A 78 3.35 -5.91 -0.59
N LEU A 79 3.29 -5.35 0.61
CA LEU A 79 3.30 -3.91 0.84
C LEU A 79 4.46 -3.57 1.75
N SER A 80 5.25 -2.57 1.34
CA SER A 80 6.25 -1.94 2.20
C SER A 80 5.73 -0.55 2.54
N ILE A 81 5.65 -0.22 3.82
CA ILE A 81 5.07 1.04 4.26
C ILE A 81 6.08 1.81 5.10
N SER A 82 6.36 3.06 4.69
CA SER A 82 7.15 4.00 5.47
C SER A 82 6.22 5.07 6.01
N PHE A 83 6.12 5.17 7.32
CA PHE A 83 5.36 6.22 7.98
C PHE A 83 6.26 7.42 8.25
N ARG A 84 5.81 8.58 7.83
CA ARG A 84 6.51 9.85 8.05
C ARG A 84 6.03 10.55 9.29
#